data_1d4297fd9b4e58f12431b18076710bd8
#
_entry.id   1d4297fd9b4e58f12431b18076710bd8
#
_cell.length_a   1.000
_cell.length_b   1.000
_cell.length_c   1.000
_cell.angle_alpha   90.00
_cell.angle_beta   90.00
_cell.angle_gamma   90.00
#
_symmetry.space_group_name_H-M   'P 1'
#
loop_
_entity.id
_entity.type
_entity.pdbx_description
1 polymer ?
#
loop_
_entity_poly.entity_id
_entity_poly.type
_entity_poly.pdbx_seq_one_letter_code
_entity_poly.pdbx_strand_id
1 'polypeptide(L)'
;NQISPLAFVHPEAKLGDNNIIGPFCYIDKDTVLGDNNVLQNSVTIHVGARIGNNNEFFPGASISTKPQDLKFKGEVTTCEVGDNNSIRENVTISRGTASKGKTVVGSNNLLMETVHVAHDCELGSGLIIGNSTKFAGEVVV
;
A
#
# COMPACT_ATOMS: atom_id res chain seq x y z
N ASN A 1 1.57 18.95 -5.55
CA ASN A 1 1.98 17.60 -5.97
C ASN A 1 2.80 17.67 -7.25
N GLN A 2 3.82 16.84 -7.33
CA GLN A 2 4.60 16.65 -8.54
C GLN A 2 4.22 15.29 -9.13
N ILE A 3 3.44 15.31 -10.18
CA ILE A 3 2.93 14.09 -10.81
C ILE A 3 3.55 13.97 -12.20
N SER A 4 4.28 12.88 -12.44
CA SER A 4 4.83 12.61 -13.77
C SER A 4 3.72 12.57 -14.83
N PRO A 5 3.93 13.15 -16.00
CA PRO A 5 2.96 13.03 -17.10
C PRO A 5 2.79 11.58 -17.59
N LEU A 6 3.70 10.68 -17.21
CA LEU A 6 3.61 9.25 -17.54
C LEU A 6 2.93 8.44 -16.44
N ALA A 7 2.48 9.06 -15.36
CA ALA A 7 1.70 8.41 -14.32
C ALA A 7 0.21 8.52 -14.64
N PHE A 8 -0.56 7.55 -14.17
CA PHE A 8 -2.02 7.64 -14.17
C PHE A 8 -2.52 7.81 -12.74
N VAL A 9 -3.28 8.88 -12.51
CA VAL A 9 -3.98 9.09 -11.24
C VAL A 9 -5.47 9.21 -11.56
N HIS A 10 -6.26 8.29 -11.02
CA HIS A 10 -7.71 8.31 -11.26
C HIS A 10 -8.30 9.62 -10.73
N PRO A 11 -9.23 10.26 -11.46
CA PRO A 11 -9.82 11.54 -11.03
C PRO A 11 -10.50 11.50 -9.66
N GLU A 12 -10.97 10.33 -9.23
CA GLU A 12 -11.63 10.18 -7.93
C GLU A 12 -10.65 9.82 -6.79
N ALA A 13 -9.36 9.64 -7.08
CA ALA A 13 -8.37 9.47 -6.04
C ALA A 13 -8.19 10.77 -5.26
N LYS A 14 -8.07 10.66 -3.94
CA LYS A 14 -7.88 11.82 -3.05
C LYS A 14 -6.43 11.89 -2.63
N LEU A 15 -5.74 12.92 -3.11
CA LEU A 15 -4.34 13.16 -2.78
C LEU A 15 -4.24 14.37 -1.86
N GLY A 16 -3.43 14.24 -0.81
CA GLY A 16 -3.02 15.40 -0.02
C GLY A 16 -2.00 16.25 -0.77
N ASP A 17 -1.11 16.91 -0.01
CA ASP A 17 -0.19 17.89 -0.55
C ASP A 17 1.25 17.37 -0.59
N ASN A 18 2.05 17.94 -1.48
CA ASN A 18 3.50 17.72 -1.57
C ASN A 18 3.89 16.27 -1.83
N ASN A 19 3.05 15.52 -2.52
CA ASN A 19 3.39 14.17 -2.96
C ASN A 19 4.22 14.22 -4.25
N ILE A 20 5.14 13.27 -4.38
CA ILE A 20 5.91 13.07 -5.62
C ILE A 20 5.49 11.73 -6.19
N ILE A 21 4.94 11.75 -7.39
CA ILE A 21 4.46 10.54 -8.07
C ILE A 21 5.24 10.39 -9.38
N GLY A 22 6.12 9.40 -9.41
CA GLY A 22 7.01 9.14 -10.51
C GLY A 22 6.34 8.47 -11.71
N PRO A 23 7.10 8.25 -12.78
CA PRO A 23 6.56 7.70 -14.02
C PRO A 23 6.06 6.27 -13.83
N PHE A 24 5.04 5.93 -14.61
CA PHE A 24 4.42 4.60 -14.65
C PHE A 24 3.76 4.17 -13.34
N CYS A 25 3.54 5.11 -12.42
CA CYS A 25 2.70 4.85 -11.26
C CYS A 25 1.23 4.81 -11.70
N TYR A 26 0.46 3.97 -11.02
CA TYR A 26 -0.98 3.87 -11.21
C TYR A 26 -1.67 4.03 -9.87
N ILE A 27 -2.53 5.03 -9.75
CA ILE A 27 -3.33 5.26 -8.55
C ILE A 27 -4.80 5.16 -8.93
N ASP A 28 -5.47 4.15 -8.38
CA ASP A 28 -6.86 3.82 -8.71
C ASP A 28 -7.86 4.71 -7.97
N LYS A 29 -9.12 4.59 -8.34
CA LYS A 29 -10.23 5.20 -7.60
C LYS A 29 -10.27 4.66 -6.17
N ASP A 30 -11.05 5.31 -5.31
CA ASP A 30 -11.23 4.90 -3.90
C ASP A 30 -9.88 4.75 -3.18
N THR A 31 -8.98 5.68 -3.44
CA THR A 31 -7.64 5.76 -2.82
C THR A 31 -7.53 7.08 -2.07
N VAL A 32 -7.00 7.03 -0.87
CA VAL A 32 -6.63 8.22 -0.10
C VAL A 32 -5.13 8.17 0.17
N LEU A 33 -4.42 9.16 -0.31
CA LEU A 33 -2.99 9.35 -0.08
C LEU A 33 -2.81 10.67 0.66
N GLY A 34 -2.16 10.64 1.82
CA GLY A 34 -1.92 11.82 2.63
C GLY A 34 -0.88 12.76 2.01
N ASP A 35 -0.01 13.31 2.87
CA ASP A 35 0.96 14.33 2.47
C ASP A 35 2.38 13.79 2.42
N ASN A 36 3.22 14.43 1.60
CA ASN A 36 4.67 14.21 1.58
C ASN A 36 5.08 12.77 1.29
N ASN A 37 4.29 12.06 0.52
CA ASN A 37 4.64 10.71 0.10
C ASN A 37 5.46 10.74 -1.20
N VAL A 38 6.34 9.77 -1.35
CA VAL A 38 7.14 9.60 -2.57
C VAL A 38 6.81 8.22 -3.16
N LEU A 39 6.29 8.22 -4.36
CA LEU A 39 6.14 7.02 -5.18
C LEU A 39 7.19 7.13 -6.29
N GLN A 40 8.19 6.26 -6.25
CA GLN A 40 9.33 6.42 -7.18
C GLN A 40 8.91 6.21 -8.63
N ASN A 41 8.82 4.98 -9.07
CA ASN A 41 8.27 4.66 -10.38
C ASN A 41 7.62 3.28 -10.33
N SER A 42 6.67 3.03 -11.23
CA SER A 42 6.03 1.73 -11.36
C SER A 42 5.41 1.24 -10.05
N VAL A 43 4.91 2.15 -9.23
CA VAL A 43 4.19 1.83 -7.99
C VAL A 43 2.70 1.80 -8.32
N THR A 44 2.00 0.77 -7.86
CA THR A 44 0.56 0.63 -8.07
C THR A 44 -0.18 0.71 -6.76
N ILE A 45 -1.12 1.65 -6.68
CA ILE A 45 -2.02 1.80 -5.53
C ILE A 45 -3.42 1.44 -6.00
N HIS A 46 -3.97 0.36 -5.44
CA HIS A 46 -5.28 -0.17 -5.84
C HIS A 46 -6.41 0.39 -4.97
N VAL A 47 -7.63 0.08 -5.38
CA VAL A 47 -8.85 0.48 -4.65
C VAL A 47 -8.76 0.10 -3.18
N GLY A 48 -9.31 0.94 -2.32
CA GLY A 48 -9.37 0.69 -0.89
C GLY A 48 -8.14 1.12 -0.11
N ALA A 49 -7.11 1.65 -0.75
CA ALA A 49 -5.91 2.12 -0.06
C ALA A 49 -6.18 3.38 0.75
N ARG A 50 -5.70 3.39 1.99
CA ARG A 50 -5.77 4.51 2.91
C ARG A 50 -4.37 4.73 3.46
N ILE A 51 -3.63 5.63 2.85
CA ILE A 51 -2.21 5.84 3.10
C ILE A 51 -2.01 7.17 3.80
N GLY A 52 -1.22 7.16 4.87
CA GLY A 52 -0.90 8.36 5.65
C GLY A 52 0.16 9.23 4.99
N ASN A 53 1.11 9.71 5.82
CA ASN A 53 2.07 10.75 5.41
C ASN A 53 3.50 10.25 5.44
N ASN A 54 4.35 10.90 4.66
CA ASN A 54 5.81 10.71 4.70
C ASN A 54 6.25 9.26 4.41
N ASN A 55 5.51 8.56 3.58
CA ASN A 55 5.89 7.22 3.14
C ASN A 55 6.70 7.29 1.85
N GLU A 56 7.61 6.36 1.68
CA GLU A 56 8.30 6.17 0.40
C GLU A 56 8.04 4.77 -0.13
N PHE A 57 7.61 4.73 -1.39
CA PHE A 57 7.31 3.48 -2.10
C PHE A 57 8.31 3.32 -3.24
N PHE A 58 8.96 2.19 -3.28
CA PHE A 58 10.01 1.88 -4.24
C PHE A 58 9.46 1.13 -5.45
N PRO A 59 10.20 1.06 -6.56
CA PRO A 59 9.69 0.51 -7.81
C PRO A 59 9.08 -0.88 -7.67
N GLY A 60 7.91 -1.05 -8.27
CA GLY A 60 7.22 -2.33 -8.31
C GLY A 60 6.36 -2.64 -7.08
N ALA A 61 6.37 -1.78 -6.06
CA ALA A 61 5.49 -1.99 -4.90
C ALA A 61 4.02 -1.90 -5.34
N SER A 62 3.18 -2.78 -4.79
CA SER A 62 1.75 -2.84 -5.09
C SER A 62 0.96 -2.87 -3.78
N ILE A 63 0.15 -1.85 -3.57
CA ILE A 63 -0.56 -1.62 -2.32
C ILE A 63 -2.06 -1.79 -2.52
N SER A 64 -2.72 -2.45 -1.56
CA SER A 64 -4.16 -2.72 -1.57
C SER A 64 -4.56 -3.65 -2.72
N THR A 65 -3.73 -4.65 -2.98
CA THR A 65 -4.00 -5.63 -4.03
C THR A 65 -5.21 -6.50 -3.70
N LYS A 66 -5.78 -7.08 -4.74
CA LYS A 66 -6.88 -8.04 -4.56
C LYS A 66 -6.40 -9.20 -3.70
N PRO A 67 -7.15 -9.58 -2.65
CA PRO A 67 -6.76 -10.72 -1.81
C PRO A 67 -6.59 -12.01 -2.58
N GLN A 68 -5.53 -12.75 -2.24
CA GLN A 68 -5.28 -14.08 -2.77
C GLN A 68 -6.01 -15.12 -1.91
N ASP A 69 -7.30 -14.97 -1.79
CA ASP A 69 -8.14 -15.83 -0.98
C ASP A 69 -9.35 -16.26 -1.84
N LEU A 70 -9.53 -17.56 -1.99
CA LEU A 70 -10.63 -18.10 -2.79
C LEU A 70 -12.00 -17.71 -2.26
N LYS A 71 -12.10 -17.35 -0.99
CA LYS A 71 -13.37 -16.87 -0.39
C LYS A 71 -13.69 -15.42 -0.72
N PHE A 72 -12.73 -14.67 -1.25
CA PHE A 72 -12.96 -13.28 -1.58
C PHE A 72 -13.90 -13.16 -2.76
N LYS A 73 -15.00 -12.43 -2.59
CA LYS A 73 -16.06 -12.28 -3.60
C LYS A 73 -16.24 -10.85 -4.10
N GLY A 74 -15.19 -10.01 -3.92
CA GLY A 74 -15.25 -8.63 -4.36
C GLY A 74 -15.84 -7.69 -3.32
N GLU A 75 -15.85 -8.05 -2.04
CA GLU A 75 -16.33 -7.18 -0.97
C GLU A 75 -15.54 -5.87 -0.97
N VAL A 76 -16.20 -4.80 -0.53
CA VAL A 76 -15.56 -3.49 -0.35
C VAL A 76 -14.74 -3.54 0.93
N THR A 77 -13.43 -3.58 0.78
CA THR A 77 -12.49 -3.65 1.90
C THR A 77 -11.35 -2.67 1.70
N THR A 78 -10.54 -2.47 2.73
CA THR A 78 -9.48 -1.47 2.72
C THR A 78 -8.12 -2.04 3.07
N CYS A 79 -7.10 -1.23 2.81
CA CYS A 79 -5.72 -1.44 3.23
C CYS A 79 -5.23 -0.12 3.82
N GLU A 80 -4.87 -0.14 5.09
CA GLU A 80 -4.40 1.04 5.80
C GLU A 80 -2.89 0.98 5.97
N VAL A 81 -2.21 2.04 5.57
CA VAL A 81 -0.77 2.22 5.77
C VAL A 81 -0.58 3.54 6.52
N GLY A 82 0.10 3.49 7.64
CA GLY A 82 0.33 4.67 8.48
C GLY A 82 1.35 5.64 7.89
N ASP A 83 2.23 6.16 8.76
CA ASP A 83 3.17 7.21 8.39
C ASP A 83 4.62 6.72 8.46
N ASN A 84 5.50 7.41 7.72
CA ASN A 84 6.94 7.21 7.81
C ASN A 84 7.40 5.78 7.51
N ASN A 85 6.72 5.11 6.61
CA ASN A 85 7.12 3.77 6.18
C ASN A 85 8.03 3.84 4.95
N SER A 86 8.99 2.93 4.89
CA SER A 86 9.78 2.66 3.70
C SER A 86 9.35 1.29 3.16
N ILE A 87 8.74 1.31 2.01
CA ILE A 87 8.16 0.11 1.37
C ILE A 87 8.94 -0.16 0.10
N ARG A 88 9.82 -1.15 0.17
CA ARG A 88 10.83 -1.40 -0.84
C ARG A 88 10.29 -2.10 -2.08
N GLU A 89 11.21 -2.42 -2.97
CA GLU A 89 10.88 -2.93 -4.30
C GLU A 89 10.04 -4.19 -4.26
N ASN A 90 8.99 -4.22 -5.06
CA ASN A 90 8.12 -5.37 -5.25
C ASN A 90 7.43 -5.89 -3.98
N VAL A 91 7.32 -5.05 -2.96
CA VAL A 91 6.48 -5.37 -1.80
C VAL A 91 5.02 -5.41 -2.26
N THR A 92 4.27 -6.38 -1.76
CA THR A 92 2.84 -6.49 -2.02
C THR A 92 2.07 -6.50 -0.71
N ILE A 93 1.03 -5.67 -0.63
CA ILE A 93 0.13 -5.63 0.52
C ILE A 93 -1.29 -5.79 0.00
N SER A 94 -1.94 -6.88 0.36
CA SER A 94 -3.32 -7.14 -0.03
C SER A 94 -4.30 -6.36 0.85
N ARG A 95 -5.44 -5.96 0.29
CA ARG A 95 -6.51 -5.39 1.11
C ARG A 95 -7.24 -6.49 1.88
N GLY A 96 -8.14 -6.12 2.78
CA GLY A 96 -8.86 -7.07 3.61
C GLY A 96 -9.88 -7.91 2.85
N THR A 97 -10.39 -8.91 3.54
CA THR A 97 -11.54 -9.70 3.11
C THR A 97 -12.73 -9.44 4.03
N ALA A 98 -13.82 -10.18 3.87
CA ALA A 98 -14.95 -10.09 4.78
C ALA A 98 -14.58 -10.44 6.24
N SER A 99 -13.49 -11.15 6.47
CA SER A 99 -13.06 -11.57 7.81
C SER A 99 -12.83 -10.40 8.76
N LYS A 100 -11.98 -9.44 8.36
CA LYS A 100 -11.70 -8.23 9.16
C LYS A 100 -12.00 -6.94 8.42
N GLY A 101 -12.24 -7.00 7.12
CA GLY A 101 -12.57 -5.84 6.31
C GLY A 101 -11.37 -4.97 5.95
N LYS A 102 -10.20 -5.19 6.54
CA LYS A 102 -9.01 -4.38 6.27
C LYS A 102 -7.73 -5.10 6.62
N THR A 103 -6.67 -4.71 5.92
CA THR A 103 -5.28 -5.01 6.27
C THR A 103 -4.66 -3.73 6.80
N VAL A 104 -3.86 -3.84 7.85
CA VAL A 104 -3.26 -2.66 8.51
C VAL A 104 -1.75 -2.82 8.57
N VAL A 105 -1.03 -1.78 8.15
CA VAL A 105 0.39 -1.60 8.40
C VAL A 105 0.55 -0.28 9.15
N GLY A 106 1.17 -0.33 10.32
CA GLY A 106 1.32 0.85 11.17
C GLY A 106 2.34 1.87 10.61
N SER A 107 3.16 2.44 11.49
CA SER A 107 4.06 3.52 11.14
C SER A 107 5.51 3.19 11.48
N ASN A 108 6.44 3.91 10.83
CA ASN A 108 7.87 3.78 11.08
C ASN A 108 8.40 2.36 10.80
N ASN A 109 7.90 1.74 9.76
CA ASN A 109 8.30 0.40 9.36
C ASN A 109 9.22 0.43 8.14
N LEU A 110 10.12 -0.53 8.08
CA LEU A 110 10.87 -0.87 6.87
C LEU A 110 10.40 -2.25 6.39
N LEU A 111 9.74 -2.29 5.26
CA LEU A 111 9.40 -3.55 4.57
C LEU A 111 10.40 -3.70 3.42
N MET A 112 11.32 -4.65 3.56
CA MET A 112 12.37 -4.86 2.58
C MET A 112 11.82 -5.52 1.31
N GLU A 113 12.66 -5.67 0.29
CA GLU A 113 12.16 -6.09 -1.01
C GLU A 113 11.43 -7.43 -0.98
N THR A 114 10.38 -7.53 -1.77
CA THR A 114 9.55 -8.72 -1.97
C THR A 114 8.82 -9.23 -0.72
N VAL A 115 8.71 -8.41 0.33
CA VAL A 115 7.85 -8.73 1.47
C VAL A 115 6.39 -8.80 0.99
N HIS A 116 5.67 -9.80 1.45
CA HIS A 116 4.23 -9.92 1.18
C HIS A 116 3.44 -9.86 2.48
N VAL A 117 2.46 -8.98 2.52
CA VAL A 117 1.48 -8.87 3.60
C VAL A 117 0.13 -9.30 3.06
N ALA A 118 -0.34 -10.47 3.48
CA ALA A 118 -1.61 -11.01 3.00
C ALA A 118 -2.81 -10.28 3.64
N HIS A 119 -3.99 -10.63 3.17
CA HIS A 119 -5.25 -10.05 3.59
C HIS A 119 -5.48 -10.14 5.10
N ASP A 120 -6.09 -9.12 5.66
CA ASP A 120 -6.51 -9.08 7.06
C ASP A 120 -5.36 -9.18 8.08
N CYS A 121 -4.12 -8.99 7.66
CA CYS A 121 -2.98 -8.86 8.56
C CYS A 121 -3.05 -7.53 9.32
N GLU A 122 -2.45 -7.52 10.50
CA GLU A 122 -2.27 -6.30 11.29
C GLU A 122 -0.82 -6.21 11.74
N LEU A 123 -0.06 -5.35 11.09
CA LEU A 123 1.33 -5.09 11.44
C LEU A 123 1.40 -3.79 12.24
N GLY A 124 2.12 -3.82 13.36
CA GLY A 124 2.33 -2.66 14.21
C GLY A 124 3.32 -1.65 13.63
N SER A 125 4.08 -1.02 14.52
CA SER A 125 4.99 0.07 14.15
C SER A 125 6.41 -0.24 14.60
N GLY A 126 7.38 0.43 13.96
CA GLY A 126 8.80 0.28 14.29
C GLY A 126 9.39 -1.05 13.89
N LEU A 127 8.82 -1.72 12.91
CA LEU A 127 9.24 -3.04 12.47
C LEU A 127 10.28 -2.95 11.35
N ILE A 128 11.22 -3.87 11.37
CA ILE A 128 12.14 -4.11 10.25
C ILE A 128 11.87 -5.52 9.75
N ILE A 129 11.27 -5.61 8.58
CA ILE A 129 10.85 -6.88 7.98
C ILE A 129 11.85 -7.23 6.88
N GLY A 130 12.54 -8.36 7.06
CA GLY A 130 13.59 -8.78 6.13
C GLY A 130 13.08 -9.18 4.76
N ASN A 131 14.01 -9.22 3.81
CA ASN A 131 13.71 -9.55 2.41
C ASN A 131 12.90 -10.84 2.28
N SER A 132 11.90 -10.83 1.41
CA SER A 132 11.09 -11.99 1.06
C SER A 132 10.30 -12.61 2.23
N THR A 133 10.11 -11.89 3.32
CA THR A 133 9.23 -12.35 4.41
C THR A 133 7.79 -12.37 3.90
N LYS A 134 7.08 -13.44 4.15
CA LYS A 134 5.69 -13.61 3.73
C LYS A 134 4.81 -13.79 4.96
N PHE A 135 3.86 -12.88 5.15
CA PHE A 135 2.84 -13.01 6.18
C PHE A 135 1.61 -13.67 5.57
N ALA A 136 1.20 -14.80 6.12
CA ALA A 136 -0.07 -15.42 5.73
C ALA A 136 -1.25 -14.55 6.20
N GLY A 137 -2.44 -14.83 5.70
CA GLY A 137 -3.64 -14.10 6.09
C GLY A 137 -3.87 -14.03 7.59
N GLU A 138 -4.36 -12.90 8.08
CA GLU A 138 -4.79 -12.66 9.46
C GLU A 138 -3.66 -12.73 10.51
N VAL A 139 -2.41 -12.63 10.11
CA VAL A 139 -1.28 -12.60 11.04
C VAL A 139 -1.23 -11.22 11.72
N VAL A 140 -0.98 -11.23 13.02
CA VAL A 140 -0.81 -10.02 13.85
C VAL A 140 0.64 -9.96 14.34
N VAL A 141 1.27 -8.82 14.14
CA VAL A 141 2.67 -8.58 14.54
C VAL A 141 2.78 -7.34 15.42
#